data_ad64863df4bc049f400300f2663c6a66
#
_entry.id   ad64863df4bc049f400300f2663c6a66
#
_cell.length_a   1.000
_cell.length_b   1.000
_cell.length_c   1.000
_cell.angle_alpha   90.00
_cell.angle_beta   90.00
_cell.angle_gamma   90.00
#
_symmetry.space_group_name_H-M   'P 1'
#
loop_
_entity.id
_entity.type
_entity.pdbx_description
1 polymer ?
#
loop_
_entity_poly.entity_id
_entity_poly.type
_entity_poly.pdbx_seq_one_letter_code
_entity_poly.pdbx_strand_id
1 'polypeptide(L)'
;MSNLSKNTWTLNEWYQQAEAGNVDYQGAGAGYCWGWPAGGQSGISNNTQRSSPTQITCPSPGGWKNVNTFDYGGAVYGVKHDHTMWTWGDGDNGKLGVYVTNEYGETPNNADRSSPIQLPGNTNWDRGLPFEPGGFVRTRDGNLFFMGDKARGISGQNNDNVRYSSPIQIPGNWSEAWDVGKDGPILAVKTNGTLWTWGHNYRGAQAQNHSVPENTGAHSSPTQIGFNANWATHEGAVASTPAGGAAITKEGELFVWGRNEAGRCGPINPSGNEGYSSPVQVPIGTTYEPWHTVASSNYSVIAIRKDGSMWGWGTPYRGAIGVDTLAPAPDDQSFASPIRIGPSSEYGWASISGLMGRNTVRHAMKSNGTMWAWGQNNYGSAGLNNLTDFSSPTQVPGTNWNVKNPPRGDRVKTGTKEDPAGG
;
A
#
# COMPACT_ATOMS: atom_id res chain seq x y z
N MET A 1 -28.92 11.49 -20.47
CA MET A 1 -27.65 11.98 -21.05
C MET A 1 -27.45 13.39 -20.51
N SER A 2 -26.59 13.54 -19.52
CA SER A 2 -26.27 14.84 -18.94
C SER A 2 -25.43 15.62 -19.96
N ASN A 3 -25.80 16.85 -20.19
CA ASN A 3 -25.18 17.75 -21.15
C ASN A 3 -23.81 18.21 -20.62
N LEU A 4 -22.77 17.44 -20.87
CA LEU A 4 -21.37 17.75 -20.53
C LEU A 4 -20.79 18.94 -21.31
N SER A 5 -21.61 19.66 -22.09
CA SER A 5 -21.19 20.78 -22.90
C SER A 5 -21.38 22.16 -22.25
N LYS A 6 -21.78 22.21 -20.98
CA LYS A 6 -21.82 23.48 -20.24
C LYS A 6 -20.43 23.82 -19.71
N ASN A 7 -19.83 24.86 -20.24
CA ASN A 7 -18.54 25.39 -19.76
C ASN A 7 -18.64 26.21 -18.46
N THR A 8 -19.82 26.37 -17.90
CA THR A 8 -20.06 27.11 -16.65
C THR A 8 -21.15 26.42 -15.83
N TRP A 9 -20.82 26.11 -14.59
CA TRP A 9 -21.71 25.50 -13.62
C TRP A 9 -21.95 26.51 -12.49
N THR A 10 -23.18 26.60 -11.99
CA THR A 10 -23.39 27.25 -10.70
C THR A 10 -22.80 26.37 -9.60
N LEU A 11 -22.40 26.94 -8.46
CA LEU A 11 -21.83 26.20 -7.33
C LEU A 11 -22.77 25.05 -6.88
N ASN A 12 -24.06 25.25 -6.96
CA ASN A 12 -25.07 24.26 -6.57
C ASN A 12 -25.20 23.11 -7.60
N GLU A 13 -25.15 23.42 -8.89
CA GLU A 13 -25.12 22.41 -9.96
C GLU A 13 -23.84 21.57 -9.87
N TRP A 14 -22.69 22.21 -9.58
CA TRP A 14 -21.42 21.52 -9.38
C TRP A 14 -21.49 20.58 -8.18
N TYR A 15 -22.04 21.05 -7.05
CA TYR A 15 -22.20 20.25 -5.83
C TYR A 15 -23.07 19.00 -6.06
N GLN A 16 -24.22 19.15 -6.73
CA GLN A 16 -25.11 18.05 -7.06
C GLN A 16 -24.47 17.02 -8.01
N GLN A 17 -23.65 17.48 -8.95
CA GLN A 17 -22.95 16.58 -9.86
C GLN A 17 -21.74 15.91 -9.19
N ALA A 18 -21.09 16.58 -8.26
CA ALA A 18 -20.01 16.00 -7.46
C ALA A 18 -20.54 14.91 -6.50
N GLU A 19 -21.66 15.16 -5.82
CA GLU A 19 -22.35 14.15 -4.98
C GLU A 19 -22.84 12.95 -5.80
N ALA A 20 -23.29 13.18 -7.03
CA ALA A 20 -23.67 12.11 -7.95
C ALA A 20 -22.48 11.34 -8.57
N GLY A 21 -21.24 11.72 -8.26
CA GLY A 21 -20.03 11.13 -8.84
C GLY A 21 -19.81 11.43 -10.33
N ASN A 22 -20.56 12.41 -10.88
CA ASN A 22 -20.49 12.77 -12.32
C ASN A 22 -19.46 13.86 -12.62
N VAL A 23 -18.93 14.51 -11.60
CA VAL A 23 -17.87 15.52 -11.71
C VAL A 23 -16.72 15.06 -10.86
N ASP A 24 -15.75 14.43 -11.47
CA ASP A 24 -14.43 14.34 -10.89
C ASP A 24 -13.75 15.69 -11.08
N TYR A 25 -13.31 16.31 -9.99
CA TYR A 25 -12.49 17.50 -10.03
C TYR A 25 -11.19 17.14 -10.78
N GLN A 26 -11.10 17.54 -12.04
CA GLN A 26 -9.89 17.38 -12.85
C GLN A 26 -8.86 18.46 -12.50
N GLY A 27 -8.64 18.70 -11.21
CA GLY A 27 -7.46 19.38 -10.76
C GLY A 27 -6.25 18.56 -11.23
N ALA A 28 -5.27 19.22 -11.82
CA ALA A 28 -4.10 18.56 -12.37
C ALA A 28 -3.27 17.95 -11.24
N GLY A 29 -3.66 16.78 -10.75
CA GLY A 29 -2.93 16.03 -9.73
C GLY A 29 -1.51 15.76 -10.21
N ALA A 30 -0.53 16.41 -9.60
CA ALA A 30 0.87 16.19 -9.93
C ALA A 30 1.37 14.92 -9.26
N GLY A 31 1.88 13.97 -10.05
CA GLY A 31 2.60 12.79 -9.54
C GLY A 31 4.07 13.10 -9.31
N TYR A 32 4.63 12.51 -8.28
CA TYR A 32 6.04 12.68 -7.91
C TYR A 32 6.70 11.33 -7.67
N CYS A 33 8.00 11.25 -7.97
CA CYS A 33 8.85 10.10 -7.71
C CYS A 33 10.15 10.57 -7.04
N TRP A 34 10.69 9.77 -6.10
CA TRP A 34 12.00 9.97 -5.49
C TRP A 34 12.56 8.65 -4.97
N GLY A 35 13.82 8.65 -4.54
CA GLY A 35 14.55 7.44 -4.17
C GLY A 35 15.47 6.96 -5.29
N TRP A 36 15.70 5.66 -5.40
CA TRP A 36 16.60 5.04 -6.38
C TRP A 36 15.82 4.22 -7.44
N PRO A 37 15.53 4.78 -8.62
CA PRO A 37 14.70 4.17 -9.66
C PRO A 37 15.53 3.28 -10.61
N ALA A 38 16.11 2.18 -10.14
CA ALA A 38 17.06 1.36 -10.92
C ALA A 38 16.46 0.72 -12.19
N GLY A 39 15.14 0.47 -12.24
CA GLY A 39 14.44 -0.18 -13.37
C GLY A 39 13.46 0.74 -14.11
N GLY A 40 13.73 2.05 -14.22
CA GLY A 40 12.86 2.98 -14.96
C GLY A 40 11.65 3.51 -14.18
N GLN A 41 11.53 3.19 -12.87
CA GLN A 41 10.39 3.58 -12.04
C GLN A 41 10.20 5.09 -11.89
N SER A 42 11.22 5.90 -12.25
CA SER A 42 11.11 7.36 -12.20
C SER A 42 9.98 7.91 -13.06
N GLY A 43 9.63 7.22 -14.15
CA GLY A 43 8.65 7.69 -15.13
C GLY A 43 9.07 8.94 -15.92
N ILE A 44 10.33 9.35 -15.84
CA ILE A 44 10.90 10.55 -16.47
C ILE A 44 12.08 10.23 -17.38
N SER A 45 12.10 9.02 -17.92
CA SER A 45 13.09 8.52 -18.89
C SER A 45 14.54 8.52 -18.40
N ASN A 46 14.78 8.51 -17.08
CA ASN A 46 16.10 8.33 -16.50
C ASN A 46 16.07 7.56 -15.16
N ASN A 47 17.22 7.00 -14.76
CA ASN A 47 17.40 6.20 -13.57
C ASN A 47 18.21 6.92 -12.48
N THR A 48 18.27 8.23 -12.49
CA THR A 48 19.05 9.01 -11.51
C THR A 48 18.40 8.95 -10.14
N GLN A 49 19.16 8.59 -9.11
CA GLN A 49 18.71 8.65 -7.72
C GLN A 49 18.37 10.09 -7.30
N ARG A 50 17.30 10.24 -6.56
CA ARG A 50 16.79 11.55 -6.10
C ARG A 50 16.40 11.49 -4.64
N SER A 51 16.92 12.38 -3.84
CA SER A 51 16.56 12.53 -2.42
C SER A 51 15.42 13.53 -2.17
N SER A 52 14.85 14.11 -3.23
CA SER A 52 13.71 15.02 -3.18
C SER A 52 12.64 14.58 -4.19
N PRO A 53 11.34 14.80 -3.89
CA PRO A 53 10.25 14.54 -4.83
C PRO A 53 10.46 15.28 -6.15
N THR A 54 10.48 14.54 -7.25
CA THR A 54 10.61 15.04 -8.63
C THR A 54 9.33 14.71 -9.38
N GLN A 55 8.78 15.66 -10.09
CA GLN A 55 7.52 15.50 -10.79
C GLN A 55 7.63 14.48 -11.93
N ILE A 56 6.65 13.58 -12.01
CA ILE A 56 6.45 12.62 -13.10
C ILE A 56 5.60 13.30 -14.17
N THR A 57 6.04 13.22 -15.43
CA THR A 57 5.23 13.70 -16.55
C THR A 57 3.92 12.91 -16.62
N CYS A 58 2.78 13.60 -16.53
CA CYS A 58 1.49 12.98 -16.75
C CYS A 58 1.16 13.02 -18.24
N PRO A 59 0.82 11.88 -18.87
CA PRO A 59 0.31 11.89 -20.24
C PRO A 59 -0.96 12.74 -20.35
N SER A 60 -1.00 13.65 -21.33
CA SER A 60 -2.15 14.55 -21.57
C SER A 60 -3.37 13.79 -22.10
N PRO A 61 -4.61 14.21 -21.77
CA PRO A 61 -5.00 15.21 -20.80
C PRO A 61 -5.16 14.67 -19.39
N GLY A 62 -5.27 15.55 -18.38
CA GLY A 62 -5.60 15.24 -17.00
C GLY A 62 -4.39 15.04 -16.07
N GLY A 63 -4.66 14.83 -14.79
CA GLY A 63 -3.66 14.63 -13.75
C GLY A 63 -3.68 13.22 -13.15
N TRP A 64 -2.71 12.93 -12.30
CA TRP A 64 -2.64 11.69 -11.54
C TRP A 64 -3.58 11.73 -10.33
N LYS A 65 -4.50 10.77 -10.23
CA LYS A 65 -5.33 10.53 -9.04
C LYS A 65 -4.51 9.83 -7.95
N ASN A 66 -3.80 8.78 -8.34
CA ASN A 66 -2.85 8.09 -7.48
C ASN A 66 -1.71 7.49 -8.30
N VAL A 67 -0.56 7.34 -7.67
CA VAL A 67 0.61 6.65 -8.24
C VAL A 67 1.21 5.80 -7.14
N ASN A 68 1.33 4.51 -7.38
CA ASN A 68 1.85 3.54 -6.44
C ASN A 68 3.03 2.79 -7.04
N THR A 69 4.06 2.59 -6.25
CA THR A 69 5.19 1.73 -6.57
C THR A 69 5.39 0.68 -5.50
N PHE A 70 6.12 -0.34 -5.84
CA PHE A 70 6.52 -1.40 -4.96
C PHE A 70 8.06 -1.51 -4.92
N ASP A 71 8.56 -2.47 -4.16
CA ASP A 71 9.95 -2.76 -3.84
C ASP A 71 10.91 -2.81 -5.04
N TYR A 72 12.16 -3.04 -4.72
CA TYR A 72 13.37 -3.26 -5.51
C TYR A 72 13.12 -3.65 -6.98
N GLY A 73 13.40 -2.73 -7.90
CA GLY A 73 13.29 -3.00 -9.33
C GLY A 73 11.86 -3.14 -9.86
N GLY A 74 10.84 -2.72 -9.10
CA GLY A 74 9.46 -3.03 -9.40
C GLY A 74 8.76 -2.11 -10.41
N ALA A 75 7.52 -2.50 -10.74
CA ALA A 75 6.61 -1.71 -11.55
C ALA A 75 6.06 -0.50 -10.77
N VAL A 76 5.53 0.46 -11.50
CA VAL A 76 4.75 1.58 -10.99
C VAL A 76 3.40 1.59 -11.68
N TYR A 77 2.33 1.78 -10.90
CA TYR A 77 0.96 1.88 -11.40
C TYR A 77 0.39 3.25 -11.06
N GLY A 78 -0.07 3.96 -12.08
CA GLY A 78 -0.71 5.25 -11.94
C GLY A 78 -2.13 5.23 -12.49
N VAL A 79 -3.08 5.75 -11.72
CA VAL A 79 -4.45 6.01 -12.18
C VAL A 79 -4.63 7.50 -12.34
N LYS A 80 -5.16 7.90 -13.49
CA LYS A 80 -5.52 9.29 -13.75
C LYS A 80 -6.94 9.61 -13.27
N HIS A 81 -7.28 10.89 -13.21
CA HIS A 81 -8.64 11.33 -12.85
C HIS A 81 -9.70 10.90 -13.88
N ASP A 82 -9.31 10.61 -15.13
CA ASP A 82 -10.18 10.03 -16.15
C ASP A 82 -10.36 8.49 -16.01
N HIS A 83 -9.85 7.92 -14.89
CA HIS A 83 -9.89 6.49 -14.57
C HIS A 83 -9.14 5.59 -15.55
N THR A 84 -8.25 6.13 -16.38
CA THR A 84 -7.29 5.34 -17.14
C THR A 84 -6.15 4.89 -16.24
N MET A 85 -5.69 3.64 -16.42
CA MET A 85 -4.52 3.09 -15.72
C MET A 85 -3.30 3.16 -16.63
N TRP A 86 -2.17 3.52 -16.03
CA TRP A 86 -0.86 3.60 -16.67
C TRP A 86 0.18 2.83 -15.87
N THR A 87 1.04 2.12 -16.56
CA THR A 87 2.07 1.28 -15.95
C THR A 87 3.44 1.60 -16.54
N TRP A 88 4.49 1.50 -15.71
CA TRP A 88 5.88 1.66 -16.13
C TRP A 88 6.83 1.05 -15.11
N GLY A 89 8.14 1.11 -15.37
CA GLY A 89 9.17 0.46 -14.55
C GLY A 89 9.54 -0.90 -15.12
N ASP A 90 9.87 -1.82 -14.25
CA ASP A 90 10.23 -3.19 -14.57
C ASP A 90 9.02 -3.96 -15.12
N GLY A 91 9.17 -4.52 -16.31
CA GLY A 91 8.14 -5.25 -17.04
C GLY A 91 8.30 -6.78 -17.00
N ASP A 92 9.29 -7.30 -16.30
CA ASP A 92 9.51 -8.73 -16.19
C ASP A 92 8.24 -9.45 -15.72
N ASN A 93 8.09 -10.69 -16.16
CA ASN A 93 6.99 -11.55 -15.76
C ASN A 93 5.57 -11.04 -16.14
N GLY A 94 5.46 -10.03 -17.01
CA GLY A 94 4.18 -9.49 -17.45
C GLY A 94 3.50 -8.54 -16.47
N LYS A 95 4.21 -8.08 -15.42
CA LYS A 95 3.62 -7.24 -14.35
C LYS A 95 3.15 -5.86 -14.81
N LEU A 96 3.54 -5.38 -16.00
CA LEU A 96 2.99 -4.15 -16.58
C LEU A 96 1.63 -4.33 -17.26
N GLY A 97 1.19 -5.58 -17.51
CA GLY A 97 -0.12 -5.88 -18.08
C GLY A 97 -0.33 -5.48 -19.54
N VAL A 98 0.73 -5.20 -20.28
CA VAL A 98 0.68 -4.65 -21.66
C VAL A 98 1.06 -5.67 -22.73
N TYR A 99 0.78 -6.95 -22.48
CA TYR A 99 1.03 -8.09 -23.39
C TYR A 99 2.50 -8.37 -23.70
N VAL A 100 3.45 -7.68 -23.08
CA VAL A 100 4.87 -7.95 -23.21
C VAL A 100 5.38 -8.70 -22.00
N THR A 101 6.06 -9.81 -22.22
CA THR A 101 6.67 -10.62 -21.16
C THR A 101 8.09 -10.94 -21.52
N ASN A 102 9.03 -10.70 -20.59
CA ASN A 102 10.34 -11.36 -20.57
C ASN A 102 10.42 -12.24 -19.34
N GLU A 103 11.21 -13.28 -19.38
CA GLU A 103 11.58 -13.99 -18.17
C GLU A 103 12.59 -13.16 -17.36
N TYR A 104 12.56 -13.34 -16.04
CA TYR A 104 13.50 -12.64 -15.16
C TYR A 104 14.95 -12.90 -15.61
N GLY A 105 15.68 -11.84 -15.90
CA GLY A 105 17.10 -11.91 -16.31
C GLY A 105 17.37 -12.08 -17.80
N GLU A 106 16.35 -12.09 -18.65
CA GLU A 106 16.57 -12.06 -20.10
C GLU A 106 17.07 -10.69 -20.56
N THR A 107 18.11 -10.71 -21.42
CA THR A 107 18.65 -9.49 -22.05
C THR A 107 18.58 -9.60 -23.59
N PRO A 108 18.12 -8.55 -24.29
CA PRO A 108 17.70 -7.24 -23.77
C PRO A 108 16.34 -7.32 -23.08
N ASN A 109 16.21 -6.63 -21.93
CA ASN A 109 14.91 -6.52 -21.23
C ASN A 109 13.99 -5.56 -22.01
N ASN A 110 13.22 -6.11 -22.95
CA ASN A 110 12.30 -5.36 -23.80
C ASN A 110 10.95 -5.05 -23.13
N ALA A 111 10.72 -5.58 -21.92
CA ALA A 111 9.48 -5.39 -21.17
C ALA A 111 9.50 -4.12 -20.32
N ASP A 112 10.69 -3.62 -19.93
CA ASP A 112 10.83 -2.42 -19.10
C ASP A 112 10.33 -1.15 -19.82
N ARG A 113 9.75 -0.27 -19.04
CA ARG A 113 9.27 1.04 -19.53
C ARG A 113 9.73 2.15 -18.59
N SER A 114 10.53 3.05 -19.09
CA SER A 114 10.98 4.25 -18.36
C SER A 114 9.99 5.43 -18.45
N SER A 115 8.88 5.25 -19.16
CA SER A 115 7.78 6.21 -19.31
C SER A 115 6.43 5.51 -19.15
N PRO A 116 5.41 6.20 -18.62
CA PRO A 116 4.08 5.62 -18.48
C PRO A 116 3.51 5.13 -19.83
N ILE A 117 2.99 3.90 -19.83
CA ILE A 117 2.23 3.30 -20.93
C ILE A 117 0.82 2.96 -20.43
N GLN A 118 -0.20 3.25 -21.24
CA GLN A 118 -1.57 2.98 -20.85
C GLN A 118 -1.88 1.48 -20.84
N LEU A 119 -2.49 1.00 -19.76
CA LEU A 119 -3.02 -0.36 -19.67
C LEU A 119 -4.23 -0.49 -20.62
N PRO A 120 -4.21 -1.43 -21.58
CA PRO A 120 -5.30 -1.61 -22.52
C PRO A 120 -6.63 -2.00 -21.85
N GLY A 121 -7.74 -1.64 -22.48
CA GLY A 121 -9.08 -2.12 -22.14
C GLY A 121 -9.89 -1.14 -21.29
N ASN A 122 -10.12 -1.45 -20.03
CA ASN A 122 -11.06 -0.72 -19.16
C ASN A 122 -10.62 0.73 -18.86
N THR A 123 -11.59 1.63 -18.77
CA THR A 123 -11.41 3.04 -18.37
C THR A 123 -12.10 3.35 -17.04
N ASN A 124 -12.28 2.36 -16.18
CA ASN A 124 -12.94 2.50 -14.88
C ASN A 124 -12.04 2.11 -13.71
N TRP A 125 -10.73 2.30 -13.88
CA TRP A 125 -9.75 1.94 -12.86
C TRP A 125 -9.80 2.90 -11.67
N ASP A 126 -9.63 2.36 -10.49
CA ASP A 126 -9.66 3.10 -9.24
C ASP A 126 -8.27 3.13 -8.57
N ARG A 127 -7.63 1.97 -8.48
CA ARG A 127 -6.36 1.80 -7.79
C ARG A 127 -5.57 0.62 -8.32
N GLY A 128 -4.24 0.75 -8.31
CA GLY A 128 -3.32 -0.36 -8.58
C GLY A 128 -2.25 -0.45 -7.51
N LEU A 129 -1.90 -1.67 -7.11
CA LEU A 129 -0.76 -1.96 -6.23
C LEU A 129 0.14 -2.95 -6.95
N PRO A 130 1.28 -2.49 -7.48
CA PRO A 130 2.32 -3.39 -7.96
C PRO A 130 2.98 -4.10 -6.79
N PHE A 131 3.53 -5.27 -7.00
CA PHE A 131 4.39 -6.00 -6.07
C PHE A 131 5.26 -7.00 -6.84
N GLU A 132 6.22 -7.63 -6.19
CA GLU A 132 7.01 -8.69 -6.82
C GLU A 132 6.38 -10.05 -6.51
N PRO A 133 6.03 -10.88 -7.50
CA PRO A 133 6.34 -10.75 -8.95
C PRO A 133 5.15 -10.32 -9.83
N GLY A 134 4.26 -9.45 -9.38
CA GLY A 134 3.08 -9.07 -10.15
C GLY A 134 2.43 -7.78 -9.70
N GLY A 135 1.11 -7.69 -9.85
CA GLY A 135 0.34 -6.58 -9.36
C GLY A 135 -1.16 -6.82 -9.37
N PHE A 136 -1.85 -6.10 -8.51
CA PHE A 136 -3.31 -6.06 -8.48
C PHE A 136 -3.80 -4.69 -8.92
N VAL A 137 -4.90 -4.70 -9.67
CA VAL A 137 -5.60 -3.48 -10.09
C VAL A 137 -7.10 -3.64 -9.81
N ARG A 138 -7.73 -2.60 -9.31
CA ARG A 138 -9.14 -2.61 -8.93
C ARG A 138 -9.90 -1.55 -9.73
N THR A 139 -11.14 -1.90 -10.13
CA THR A 139 -12.08 -0.95 -10.73
C THR A 139 -12.96 -0.29 -9.67
N ARG A 140 -13.58 0.84 -9.98
CA ARG A 140 -14.56 1.52 -9.12
C ARG A 140 -15.75 0.62 -8.74
N ASP A 141 -16.12 -0.31 -9.63
CA ASP A 141 -17.21 -1.26 -9.40
C ASP A 141 -16.83 -2.43 -8.47
N GLY A 142 -15.62 -2.42 -7.91
CA GLY A 142 -15.16 -3.45 -6.98
C GLY A 142 -14.64 -4.72 -7.63
N ASN A 143 -14.38 -4.73 -8.93
CA ASN A 143 -13.70 -5.85 -9.56
C ASN A 143 -12.19 -5.76 -9.31
N LEU A 144 -11.58 -6.84 -8.85
CA LEU A 144 -10.15 -6.97 -8.61
C LEU A 144 -9.53 -7.85 -9.69
N PHE A 145 -8.40 -7.43 -10.22
CA PHE A 145 -7.66 -8.15 -11.26
C PHE A 145 -6.22 -8.34 -10.82
N PHE A 146 -5.61 -9.42 -11.29
CA PHE A 146 -4.20 -9.75 -11.14
C PHE A 146 -3.50 -9.72 -12.50
N MET A 147 -2.21 -9.34 -12.52
CA MET A 147 -1.28 -9.49 -13.64
C MET A 147 0.12 -9.74 -13.12
N GLY A 148 0.91 -10.55 -13.82
CA GLY A 148 2.26 -10.93 -13.42
C GLY A 148 2.50 -12.44 -13.35
N ASP A 149 3.51 -12.83 -12.58
CA ASP A 149 3.91 -14.22 -12.43
C ASP A 149 2.98 -15.01 -11.50
N LYS A 150 2.97 -16.29 -11.72
CA LYS A 150 2.14 -17.33 -11.11
C LYS A 150 2.54 -17.75 -9.69
N ALA A 151 3.69 -17.26 -9.19
CA ALA A 151 4.34 -17.80 -8.02
C ALA A 151 3.43 -17.90 -6.78
N ARG A 152 3.43 -19.07 -6.14
CA ARG A 152 2.86 -19.30 -4.80
C ARG A 152 1.36 -18.99 -4.64
N GLY A 153 0.57 -19.19 -5.68
CA GLY A 153 -0.89 -19.02 -5.61
C GLY A 153 -1.38 -17.58 -5.54
N ILE A 154 -0.52 -16.59 -5.71
CA ILE A 154 -0.87 -15.16 -5.56
C ILE A 154 -1.88 -14.67 -6.60
N SER A 155 -1.96 -15.33 -7.77
CA SER A 155 -2.92 -14.98 -8.81
C SER A 155 -4.39 -15.14 -8.39
N GLY A 156 -4.67 -15.94 -7.36
CA GLY A 156 -6.03 -16.22 -6.92
C GLY A 156 -6.86 -17.07 -7.90
N GLN A 157 -6.23 -17.66 -8.91
CA GLN A 157 -6.90 -18.37 -10.02
C GLN A 157 -6.96 -19.90 -9.85
N ASN A 158 -6.56 -20.42 -8.69
CA ASN A 158 -6.41 -21.87 -8.45
C ASN A 158 -5.48 -22.55 -9.46
N ASN A 159 -4.54 -21.81 -10.03
CA ASN A 159 -3.61 -22.30 -11.02
C ASN A 159 -2.25 -21.59 -10.86
N ASP A 160 -1.24 -22.36 -10.46
CA ASP A 160 0.12 -21.87 -10.25
C ASP A 160 1.02 -22.03 -11.48
N ASN A 161 0.45 -22.36 -12.65
CA ASN A 161 1.22 -22.66 -13.86
C ASN A 161 1.08 -21.63 -15.00
N VAL A 162 0.27 -20.57 -14.78
CA VAL A 162 0.02 -19.55 -15.82
C VAL A 162 0.50 -18.18 -15.36
N ARG A 163 1.30 -17.52 -16.22
CA ARG A 163 1.70 -16.13 -16.11
C ARG A 163 0.68 -15.27 -16.85
N TYR A 164 0.30 -14.14 -16.29
CA TYR A 164 -0.71 -13.24 -16.84
C TYR A 164 -0.07 -11.91 -17.26
N SER A 165 0.13 -11.71 -18.57
CA SER A 165 0.64 -10.46 -19.14
C SER A 165 -0.47 -9.44 -19.47
N SER A 166 -1.68 -9.72 -19.04
CA SER A 166 -2.85 -8.82 -19.06
C SER A 166 -3.71 -9.07 -17.82
N PRO A 167 -4.51 -8.10 -17.37
CA PRO A 167 -5.33 -8.26 -16.18
C PRO A 167 -6.29 -9.43 -16.28
N ILE A 168 -6.24 -10.37 -15.31
CA ILE A 168 -7.19 -11.47 -15.13
C ILE A 168 -8.04 -11.22 -13.89
N GLN A 169 -9.36 -11.31 -14.00
CA GLN A 169 -10.28 -11.02 -12.90
C GLN A 169 -10.25 -12.09 -11.81
N ILE A 170 -10.19 -11.63 -10.55
CA ILE A 170 -10.40 -12.47 -9.36
C ILE A 170 -11.88 -12.41 -8.99
N PRO A 171 -12.59 -13.55 -8.97
CA PRO A 171 -14.03 -13.58 -8.70
C PRO A 171 -14.40 -12.97 -7.35
N GLY A 172 -15.33 -12.04 -7.35
CA GLY A 172 -15.84 -11.40 -6.14
C GLY A 172 -16.13 -9.91 -6.34
N ASN A 173 -16.79 -9.32 -5.34
CA ASN A 173 -17.00 -7.87 -5.26
C ASN A 173 -16.16 -7.34 -4.09
N TRP A 174 -15.05 -6.68 -4.41
CA TRP A 174 -13.99 -6.31 -3.49
C TRP A 174 -14.11 -4.84 -3.08
N SER A 175 -13.95 -4.57 -1.80
CA SER A 175 -13.95 -3.21 -1.24
C SER A 175 -12.61 -2.49 -1.48
N GLU A 176 -12.44 -1.30 -0.90
CA GLU A 176 -11.16 -0.56 -0.91
C GLU A 176 -10.14 -1.13 0.09
N ALA A 177 -10.58 -1.98 1.02
CA ALA A 177 -9.74 -2.62 2.02
C ALA A 177 -9.06 -3.87 1.44
N TRP A 178 -7.88 -3.70 0.85
CA TRP A 178 -7.03 -4.78 0.39
C TRP A 178 -5.55 -4.38 0.44
N ASP A 179 -4.70 -5.36 0.67
CA ASP A 179 -3.25 -5.16 0.71
C ASP A 179 -2.50 -6.43 0.28
N VAL A 180 -1.26 -6.26 -0.12
CA VAL A 180 -0.38 -7.33 -0.59
C VAL A 180 0.94 -7.27 0.17
N GLY A 181 1.39 -8.39 0.69
CA GLY A 181 2.72 -8.51 1.32
C GLY A 181 3.75 -9.07 0.34
N LYS A 182 4.96 -8.54 0.36
CA LYS A 182 6.06 -9.18 -0.36
C LYS A 182 6.29 -10.58 0.20
N ASP A 183 6.23 -11.60 -0.65
CA ASP A 183 6.29 -13.00 -0.21
C ASP A 183 5.26 -13.38 0.87
N GLY A 184 4.19 -12.61 1.01
CA GLY A 184 3.14 -12.79 2.00
C GLY A 184 1.79 -13.16 1.38
N PRO A 185 0.75 -13.29 2.22
CA PRO A 185 -0.60 -13.47 1.75
C PRO A 185 -1.14 -12.21 1.09
N ILE A 186 -2.11 -12.38 0.22
CA ILE A 186 -3.01 -11.31 -0.19
C ILE A 186 -4.14 -11.25 0.83
N LEU A 187 -4.48 -10.06 1.27
CA LEU A 187 -5.62 -9.79 2.15
C LEU A 187 -6.59 -8.86 1.46
N ALA A 188 -7.86 -9.21 1.43
CA ALA A 188 -8.89 -8.35 0.84
C ALA A 188 -10.23 -8.55 1.54
N VAL A 189 -10.98 -7.46 1.69
CA VAL A 189 -12.34 -7.46 2.25
C VAL A 189 -13.33 -7.31 1.11
N LYS A 190 -14.35 -8.16 1.06
CA LYS A 190 -15.47 -7.98 0.14
C LYS A 190 -16.39 -6.86 0.62
N THR A 191 -17.19 -6.31 -0.26
CA THR A 191 -18.15 -5.22 0.06
C THR A 191 -19.17 -5.61 1.13
N ASN A 192 -19.42 -6.90 1.33
CA ASN A 192 -20.25 -7.42 2.40
C ASN A 192 -19.56 -7.48 3.78
N GLY A 193 -18.28 -7.08 3.87
CA GLY A 193 -17.51 -7.08 5.11
C GLY A 193 -16.83 -8.41 5.47
N THR A 194 -16.79 -9.40 4.59
CA THR A 194 -16.04 -10.65 4.81
C THR A 194 -14.58 -10.46 4.43
N LEU A 195 -13.66 -10.97 5.26
CA LEU A 195 -12.20 -10.93 5.02
C LEU A 195 -11.74 -12.21 4.35
N TRP A 196 -10.91 -12.08 3.32
CA TRP A 196 -10.40 -13.16 2.48
C TRP A 196 -8.88 -13.10 2.36
N THR A 197 -8.28 -14.26 2.14
CA THR A 197 -6.84 -14.42 1.97
C THR A 197 -6.52 -15.47 0.91
N TRP A 198 -5.38 -15.32 0.24
CA TRP A 198 -4.78 -16.32 -0.65
C TRP A 198 -3.29 -16.02 -0.83
N GLY A 199 -2.58 -16.87 -1.60
CA GLY A 199 -1.14 -16.74 -1.83
C GLY A 199 -0.33 -17.46 -0.75
N HIS A 200 0.74 -16.88 -0.30
CA HIS A 200 1.71 -17.52 0.58
C HIS A 200 1.22 -17.69 2.03
N ASN A 201 1.46 -18.86 2.65
CA ASN A 201 1.03 -19.17 4.03
C ASN A 201 2.20 -19.49 4.98
N TYR A 202 3.27 -18.73 4.92
CA TYR A 202 4.38 -18.91 5.84
C TYR A 202 3.97 -18.56 7.29
N ARG A 203 4.18 -19.52 8.22
CA ARG A 203 3.92 -19.34 9.67
C ARG A 203 2.52 -18.86 10.03
N GLY A 204 1.50 -19.37 9.36
CA GLY A 204 0.10 -19.03 9.65
C GLY A 204 -0.35 -17.67 9.10
N ALA A 205 0.38 -17.11 8.12
CA ALA A 205 0.10 -15.80 7.55
C ALA A 205 -1.31 -15.68 6.94
N GLN A 206 -1.92 -16.78 6.52
CA GLN A 206 -3.28 -16.80 5.98
C GLN A 206 -4.38 -16.87 7.04
N ALA A 207 -4.06 -16.94 8.33
CA ALA A 207 -5.04 -16.98 9.42
C ALA A 207 -6.08 -18.12 9.31
N GLN A 208 -5.71 -19.28 8.77
CA GLN A 208 -6.58 -20.44 8.54
C GLN A 208 -6.49 -21.47 9.67
N ASN A 209 -6.07 -21.07 10.88
CA ASN A 209 -5.90 -21.92 12.06
C ASN A 209 -4.91 -23.09 11.89
N HIS A 210 -4.02 -22.99 10.92
CA HIS A 210 -2.88 -23.90 10.79
C HIS A 210 -1.65 -23.13 10.35
N SER A 211 -0.50 -23.50 10.90
CA SER A 211 0.79 -23.03 10.47
C SER A 211 1.48 -24.14 9.70
N VAL A 212 2.06 -23.80 8.56
CA VAL A 212 2.93 -24.72 7.81
C VAL A 212 4.36 -24.22 7.88
N PRO A 213 5.32 -25.11 8.16
CA PRO A 213 6.72 -24.77 7.97
C PRO A 213 6.94 -24.55 6.47
N GLU A 214 7.67 -23.52 6.14
CA GLU A 214 8.13 -23.09 4.82
C GLU A 214 7.39 -23.64 3.57
N ASN A 215 6.71 -22.75 2.85
CA ASN A 215 6.25 -22.90 1.46
C ASN A 215 5.23 -24.03 1.11
N THR A 216 4.71 -24.76 2.07
CA THR A 216 3.65 -25.74 1.85
C THR A 216 2.31 -25.20 2.36
N GLY A 217 1.24 -25.37 1.58
CA GLY A 217 -0.12 -24.97 1.99
C GLY A 217 -0.56 -23.57 1.55
N ALA A 218 0.05 -23.01 0.51
CA ALA A 218 -0.46 -21.83 -0.15
C ALA A 218 -1.87 -22.09 -0.74
N HIS A 219 -2.83 -21.23 -0.42
CA HIS A 219 -4.13 -21.25 -1.10
C HIS A 219 -4.03 -20.44 -2.39
N SER A 220 -4.20 -21.09 -3.53
CA SER A 220 -4.16 -20.45 -4.84
C SER A 220 -5.50 -19.86 -5.28
N SER A 221 -6.49 -19.87 -4.40
CA SER A 221 -7.79 -19.19 -4.57
C SER A 221 -8.20 -18.47 -3.28
N PRO A 222 -8.96 -17.38 -3.38
CA PRO A 222 -9.44 -16.66 -2.20
C PRO A 222 -10.17 -17.59 -1.23
N THR A 223 -9.73 -17.60 0.03
CA THR A 223 -10.31 -18.37 1.15
C THR A 223 -10.73 -17.41 2.25
N GLN A 224 -11.93 -17.57 2.80
CA GLN A 224 -12.44 -16.65 3.83
C GLN A 224 -11.73 -16.88 5.17
N ILE A 225 -11.38 -15.79 5.85
CA ILE A 225 -10.87 -15.82 7.23
C ILE A 225 -12.06 -15.75 8.19
N GLY A 226 -12.27 -16.82 8.96
CA GLY A 226 -13.39 -16.92 9.88
C GLY A 226 -14.76 -16.83 9.21
N PHE A 227 -15.81 -16.62 10.02
CA PHE A 227 -17.20 -16.56 9.55
C PHE A 227 -17.83 -15.17 9.66
N ASN A 228 -17.11 -14.20 10.24
CA ASN A 228 -17.62 -12.87 10.50
C ASN A 228 -17.64 -12.01 9.22
N ALA A 229 -18.67 -11.17 9.11
CA ALA A 229 -18.83 -10.17 8.04
C ALA A 229 -18.76 -8.74 8.62
N ASN A 230 -17.83 -8.52 9.56
CA ASN A 230 -17.72 -7.28 10.33
C ASN A 230 -16.43 -6.50 10.06
N TRP A 231 -15.70 -6.86 9.02
CA TRP A 231 -14.46 -6.17 8.68
C TRP A 231 -14.72 -4.84 7.98
N ALA A 232 -13.92 -3.84 8.29
CA ALA A 232 -14.00 -2.52 7.68
C ALA A 232 -13.60 -2.58 6.20
N THR A 233 -14.26 -1.77 5.37
CA THR A 233 -14.18 -1.84 3.92
C THR A 233 -13.40 -0.67 3.29
N HIS A 234 -12.96 0.30 4.11
CA HIS A 234 -12.20 1.46 3.65
C HIS A 234 -10.70 1.15 3.45
N GLU A 235 -10.04 1.95 2.67
CA GLU A 235 -8.60 1.87 2.44
C GLU A 235 -7.80 2.02 3.75
N GLY A 236 -6.78 1.18 3.94
CA GLY A 236 -5.96 1.16 5.15
C GLY A 236 -6.54 0.33 6.31
N ALA A 237 -7.72 -0.30 6.14
CA ALA A 237 -8.29 -1.18 7.15
C ALA A 237 -7.61 -2.55 7.23
N VAL A 238 -6.81 -2.92 6.25
CA VAL A 238 -6.02 -4.16 6.25
C VAL A 238 -4.55 -3.88 5.91
N ALA A 239 -3.67 -4.68 6.46
CA ALA A 239 -2.24 -4.65 6.15
C ALA A 239 -1.68 -6.07 6.08
N SER A 240 -0.89 -6.36 5.06
CA SER A 240 -0.24 -7.65 4.84
C SER A 240 1.27 -7.55 5.05
N THR A 241 1.86 -8.62 5.58
CA THR A 241 3.31 -8.78 5.72
C THR A 241 3.76 -10.12 5.14
N PRO A 242 5.06 -10.35 4.92
CA PRO A 242 5.56 -11.65 4.47
C PRO A 242 5.14 -12.83 5.33
N ALA A 243 4.86 -12.60 6.60
CA ALA A 243 4.59 -13.66 7.54
C ALA A 243 3.37 -13.39 8.44
N GLY A 244 2.41 -12.59 7.98
CA GLY A 244 1.22 -12.32 8.77
C GLY A 244 0.33 -11.23 8.19
N GLY A 245 -0.62 -10.77 8.98
CA GLY A 245 -1.55 -9.72 8.59
C GLY A 245 -2.17 -9.00 9.76
N ALA A 246 -2.84 -7.91 9.44
CA ALA A 246 -3.65 -7.13 10.36
C ALA A 246 -4.94 -6.69 9.68
N ALA A 247 -6.04 -6.60 10.44
CA ALA A 247 -7.31 -6.10 9.93
C ALA A 247 -8.10 -5.40 11.03
N ILE A 248 -8.90 -4.41 10.64
CA ILE A 248 -9.73 -3.60 11.53
C ILE A 248 -11.21 -3.92 11.28
N THR A 249 -11.98 -4.07 12.34
CA THR A 249 -13.44 -4.22 12.25
C THR A 249 -14.15 -2.88 12.01
N LYS A 250 -15.43 -2.91 11.69
CA LYS A 250 -16.27 -1.69 11.54
C LYS A 250 -16.35 -0.89 12.84
N GLU A 251 -16.27 -1.55 13.98
CA GLU A 251 -16.24 -0.96 15.33
C GLU A 251 -14.87 -0.34 15.66
N GLY A 252 -13.83 -0.66 14.87
CA GLY A 252 -12.48 -0.17 15.08
C GLY A 252 -11.65 -1.05 16.01
N GLU A 253 -11.99 -2.32 16.15
CA GLU A 253 -11.13 -3.30 16.80
C GLU A 253 -10.04 -3.76 15.83
N LEU A 254 -8.80 -3.80 16.29
CA LEU A 254 -7.66 -4.24 15.50
C LEU A 254 -7.29 -5.69 15.84
N PHE A 255 -7.18 -6.51 14.84
CA PHE A 255 -6.70 -7.89 14.93
C PHE A 255 -5.39 -8.05 14.15
N VAL A 256 -4.51 -8.88 14.67
CA VAL A 256 -3.21 -9.22 14.08
C VAL A 256 -2.99 -10.74 14.12
N TRP A 257 -2.20 -11.27 13.19
CA TRP A 257 -1.86 -12.70 13.16
C TRP A 257 -0.55 -12.95 12.39
N GLY A 258 -0.12 -14.20 12.34
CA GLY A 258 1.12 -14.65 11.72
C GLY A 258 2.27 -14.68 12.70
N ARG A 259 3.49 -14.58 12.17
CA ARG A 259 4.74 -14.63 12.95
C ARG A 259 4.83 -13.51 13.98
N ASN A 260 5.14 -13.85 15.24
CA ASN A 260 5.25 -12.90 16.35
C ASN A 260 6.70 -12.56 16.75
N GLU A 261 7.65 -12.66 15.86
CA GLU A 261 8.99 -12.17 16.15
C GLU A 261 8.97 -10.68 16.51
N ALA A 262 9.71 -10.34 17.55
CA ALA A 262 9.81 -8.97 18.06
C ALA A 262 8.48 -8.35 18.52
N GLY A 263 7.50 -9.15 18.92
CA GLY A 263 6.24 -8.67 19.48
C GLY A 263 5.29 -8.01 18.48
N ARG A 264 5.42 -8.31 17.18
CA ARG A 264 4.56 -7.71 16.12
C ARG A 264 3.07 -7.95 16.32
N CYS A 265 2.70 -9.08 16.89
CA CYS A 265 1.30 -9.39 17.18
C CYS A 265 0.79 -8.72 18.47
N GLY A 266 1.53 -7.76 19.02
CA GLY A 266 1.11 -7.01 20.20
C GLY A 266 1.35 -7.77 21.52
N PRO A 267 0.75 -7.30 22.62
CA PRO A 267 1.09 -7.72 23.99
C PRO A 267 0.60 -9.11 24.39
N ILE A 268 0.03 -9.87 23.48
CA ILE A 268 -0.69 -11.12 23.79
C ILE A 268 0.27 -12.25 24.18
N ASN A 269 1.50 -12.25 23.65
CA ASN A 269 2.57 -13.16 24.08
C ASN A 269 3.94 -12.50 23.92
N PRO A 270 4.39 -11.66 24.85
CA PRO A 270 5.62 -10.88 24.72
C PRO A 270 6.91 -11.73 24.71
N SER A 271 6.85 -13.01 25.12
CA SER A 271 8.02 -13.86 25.26
C SER A 271 8.15 -14.98 24.20
N GLY A 272 7.21 -15.11 23.24
CA GLY A 272 7.19 -16.21 22.27
C GLY A 272 7.47 -15.76 20.84
N ASN A 273 8.40 -16.46 20.16
CA ASN A 273 8.59 -16.37 18.71
C ASN A 273 7.51 -17.14 17.92
N GLU A 274 6.57 -17.75 18.64
CA GLU A 274 5.48 -18.48 18.01
C GLU A 274 4.47 -17.51 17.39
N GLY A 275 4.02 -17.84 16.20
CA GLY A 275 3.02 -17.05 15.48
C GLY A 275 1.60 -17.42 15.86
N TYR A 276 0.66 -16.59 15.49
CA TYR A 276 -0.77 -16.85 15.58
C TYR A 276 -1.33 -17.22 14.22
N SER A 277 -1.86 -18.43 14.09
CA SER A 277 -2.50 -18.91 12.86
C SER A 277 -3.97 -18.50 12.73
N SER A 278 -4.45 -17.64 13.62
CA SER A 278 -5.78 -17.02 13.61
C SER A 278 -5.70 -15.56 14.08
N PRO A 279 -6.64 -14.68 13.69
CA PRO A 279 -6.67 -13.31 14.16
C PRO A 279 -6.77 -13.21 15.69
N VAL A 280 -5.92 -12.40 16.30
CA VAL A 280 -5.89 -12.10 17.73
C VAL A 280 -6.08 -10.61 17.93
N GLN A 281 -6.97 -10.22 18.83
CA GLN A 281 -7.28 -8.82 19.08
C GLN A 281 -6.13 -8.11 19.82
N VAL A 282 -5.73 -6.94 19.30
CA VAL A 282 -4.82 -6.03 19.99
C VAL A 282 -5.61 -5.29 21.06
N PRO A 283 -5.22 -5.37 22.34
CA PRO A 283 -5.93 -4.65 23.41
C PRO A 283 -6.00 -3.14 23.17
N ILE A 284 -7.17 -2.55 23.37
CA ILE A 284 -7.43 -1.13 23.09
C ILE A 284 -6.88 -0.22 24.21
N GLY A 285 -6.51 -0.77 25.37
CA GLY A 285 -6.13 -0.02 26.57
C GLY A 285 -7.34 0.46 27.37
N THR A 286 -7.14 1.41 28.28
CA THR A 286 -8.19 1.90 29.20
C THR A 286 -9.12 2.96 28.59
N THR A 287 -8.72 3.58 27.48
CA THR A 287 -9.52 4.56 26.73
C THR A 287 -9.97 3.91 25.43
N TYR A 288 -11.28 3.80 25.23
CA TYR A 288 -11.85 3.24 24.01
C TYR A 288 -11.77 4.24 22.86
N GLU A 289 -10.61 4.27 22.17
CA GLU A 289 -10.45 5.00 20.92
C GLU A 289 -10.27 4.01 19.77
N PRO A 290 -11.25 3.93 18.85
CA PRO A 290 -11.24 2.96 17.75
C PRO A 290 -10.05 3.14 16.82
N TRP A 291 -9.49 2.03 16.34
CA TRP A 291 -8.50 2.04 15.26
C TRP A 291 -9.17 2.34 13.92
N HIS A 292 -8.47 3.09 13.08
CA HIS A 292 -8.97 3.48 11.76
C HIS A 292 -8.06 3.00 10.63
N THR A 293 -6.75 3.09 10.79
CA THR A 293 -5.80 2.70 9.75
C THR A 293 -4.70 1.87 10.35
N VAL A 294 -4.27 0.83 9.63
CA VAL A 294 -3.14 -0.02 10.00
C VAL A 294 -2.18 -0.17 8.83
N ALA A 295 -0.90 -0.16 9.12
CA ALA A 295 0.17 -0.44 8.19
C ALA A 295 1.22 -1.30 8.86
N SER A 296 1.78 -2.24 8.13
CA SER A 296 2.75 -3.20 8.67
C SER A 296 4.01 -3.28 7.82
N SER A 297 5.07 -3.80 8.40
CA SER A 297 6.32 -4.16 7.75
C SER A 297 6.78 -5.53 8.23
N ASN A 298 7.97 -5.95 7.80
CA ASN A 298 8.56 -7.20 8.27
C ASN A 298 8.74 -7.26 9.80
N TYR A 299 8.91 -6.12 10.46
CA TYR A 299 9.34 -6.06 11.86
C TYR A 299 8.44 -5.23 12.77
N SER A 300 7.54 -4.40 12.23
CA SER A 300 6.75 -3.47 13.01
C SER A 300 5.37 -3.21 12.41
N VAL A 301 4.44 -2.87 13.27
CA VAL A 301 3.10 -2.42 12.92
C VAL A 301 2.94 -0.97 13.38
N ILE A 302 2.29 -0.16 12.57
CA ILE A 302 1.85 1.19 12.94
C ILE A 302 0.36 1.30 12.67
N ALA A 303 -0.36 1.89 13.60
CA ALA A 303 -1.80 2.11 13.46
C ALA A 303 -2.20 3.52 13.90
N ILE A 304 -3.24 4.05 13.28
CA ILE A 304 -3.81 5.36 13.57
C ILE A 304 -5.22 5.16 14.11
N ARG A 305 -5.53 5.82 15.21
CA ARG A 305 -6.88 5.84 15.79
C ARG A 305 -7.75 6.91 15.14
N LYS A 306 -9.06 6.82 15.35
CA LYS A 306 -10.02 7.80 14.82
C LYS A 306 -9.81 9.22 15.34
N ASP A 307 -9.21 9.37 16.53
CA ASP A 307 -8.80 10.67 17.08
C ASP A 307 -7.59 11.28 16.36
N GLY A 308 -6.98 10.57 15.43
CA GLY A 308 -5.77 10.98 14.72
C GLY A 308 -4.47 10.77 15.51
N SER A 309 -4.49 10.04 16.62
CA SER A 309 -3.27 9.61 17.30
C SER A 309 -2.63 8.43 16.60
N MET A 310 -1.29 8.41 16.50
CA MET A 310 -0.53 7.35 15.83
C MET A 310 0.26 6.53 16.86
N TRP A 311 0.26 5.22 16.66
CA TRP A 311 0.85 4.23 17.57
C TRP A 311 1.67 3.20 16.80
N GLY A 312 2.78 2.74 17.39
CA GLY A 312 3.63 1.73 16.77
C GLY A 312 4.12 0.69 17.76
N TRP A 313 4.40 -0.51 17.26
CA TRP A 313 5.00 -1.61 18.03
C TRP A 313 5.77 -2.57 17.12
N GLY A 314 6.47 -3.53 17.73
CA GLY A 314 7.45 -4.39 17.07
C GLY A 314 8.86 -3.87 17.25
N THR A 315 9.75 -4.13 16.29
CA THR A 315 11.15 -3.70 16.34
C THR A 315 11.34 -2.30 15.76
N PRO A 316 12.02 -1.37 16.45
CA PRO A 316 12.35 -0.05 15.95
C PRO A 316 13.57 -0.05 15.00
N TYR A 317 13.79 -1.14 14.26
CA TYR A 317 14.94 -1.30 13.38
C TYR A 317 15.11 -0.07 12.48
N ARG A 318 16.29 0.59 12.61
CA ARG A 318 16.65 1.82 11.90
C ARG A 318 15.56 2.91 11.97
N GLY A 319 14.94 3.06 13.12
CA GLY A 319 13.92 4.08 13.36
C GLY A 319 12.53 3.78 12.81
N ALA A 320 12.24 2.57 12.31
CA ALA A 320 11.00 2.24 11.60
C ALA A 320 9.70 2.50 12.39
N ILE A 321 9.75 2.53 13.73
CA ILE A 321 8.58 2.83 14.56
C ILE A 321 8.35 4.35 14.68
N GLY A 322 9.41 5.17 14.67
CA GLY A 322 9.28 6.62 14.77
C GLY A 322 9.25 7.17 16.20
N VAL A 323 9.87 6.48 17.17
CA VAL A 323 9.85 6.82 18.60
C VAL A 323 11.23 7.23 19.13
N ASP A 324 11.99 7.90 18.30
CA ASP A 324 13.33 8.41 18.61
C ASP A 324 14.35 7.33 19.02
N THR A 325 14.18 6.12 18.48
CA THR A 325 15.08 5.00 18.72
C THR A 325 15.59 4.44 17.41
N LEU A 326 16.91 4.37 17.25
CA LEU A 326 17.60 3.75 16.12
C LEU A 326 18.26 2.45 16.59
N ALA A 327 17.50 1.34 16.61
CA ALA A 327 18.08 0.04 16.88
C ALA A 327 18.91 -0.42 15.64
N PRO A 328 20.19 -0.73 15.79
CA PRO A 328 21.06 -1.11 14.68
C PRO A 328 20.78 -2.51 14.14
N ALA A 329 20.21 -3.39 14.96
CA ALA A 329 19.80 -4.74 14.58
C ALA A 329 18.33 -5.00 14.92
N PRO A 330 17.65 -5.90 14.20
CA PRO A 330 16.23 -6.18 14.40
C PRO A 330 15.86 -6.67 15.81
N ASP A 331 16.80 -7.28 16.51
CA ASP A 331 16.58 -7.97 17.79
C ASP A 331 17.02 -7.16 19.02
N ASP A 332 17.64 -5.97 18.84
CA ASP A 332 18.22 -5.22 19.96
C ASP A 332 17.18 -4.58 20.90
N GLN A 333 16.04 -4.20 20.39
CA GLN A 333 14.91 -3.67 21.17
C GLN A 333 13.60 -3.99 20.45
N SER A 334 12.59 -4.37 21.20
CA SER A 334 11.25 -4.54 20.64
C SER A 334 10.17 -4.03 21.60
N PHE A 335 9.14 -3.45 21.03
CA PHE A 335 7.97 -3.00 21.75
C PHE A 335 6.83 -3.98 21.48
N ALA A 336 6.55 -4.85 22.44
CA ALA A 336 5.47 -5.81 22.32
C ALA A 336 4.06 -5.20 22.54
N SER A 337 4.00 -3.92 22.92
CA SER A 337 2.74 -3.19 23.12
C SER A 337 2.74 -1.91 22.29
N PRO A 338 1.57 -1.45 21.82
CA PRO A 338 1.47 -0.17 21.13
C PRO A 338 2.01 0.98 21.99
N ILE A 339 2.97 1.74 21.45
CA ILE A 339 3.50 2.97 22.03
C ILE A 339 3.13 4.14 21.14
N ARG A 340 2.83 5.30 21.75
CA ARG A 340 2.45 6.48 20.99
C ARG A 340 3.63 7.06 20.25
N ILE A 341 3.42 7.42 18.98
CA ILE A 341 4.39 8.13 18.15
C ILE A 341 4.12 9.63 18.25
N GLY A 342 5.14 10.38 18.64
CA GLY A 342 5.04 11.82 18.92
C GLY A 342 4.48 12.14 20.30
N PRO A 343 4.43 13.45 20.67
CA PRO A 343 3.94 13.91 21.97
C PRO A 343 2.44 13.63 22.15
N SER A 344 1.98 13.60 23.40
CA SER A 344 0.57 13.33 23.75
C SER A 344 -0.42 14.35 23.17
N SER A 345 0.04 15.53 22.83
CA SER A 345 -0.75 16.60 22.16
C SER A 345 -0.79 16.49 20.65
N GLU A 346 -0.07 15.53 20.05
CA GLU A 346 -0.01 15.40 18.60
C GLU A 346 -1.13 14.53 18.07
N TYR A 347 -1.96 15.11 17.23
CA TYR A 347 -3.09 14.50 16.56
C TYR A 347 -3.10 14.86 15.07
N GLY A 348 -4.12 14.39 14.35
CA GLY A 348 -4.35 14.73 12.95
C GLY A 348 -3.65 13.82 11.95
N TRP A 349 -3.07 12.70 12.40
CA TRP A 349 -2.64 11.64 11.47
C TRP A 349 -3.85 11.01 10.80
N ALA A 350 -3.81 10.88 9.47
CA ALA A 350 -4.93 10.41 8.68
C ALA A 350 -4.64 9.12 7.93
N SER A 351 -3.44 8.96 7.42
CA SER A 351 -3.06 7.74 6.70
C SER A 351 -1.57 7.44 6.85
N ILE A 352 -1.20 6.17 6.63
CA ILE A 352 0.17 5.71 6.70
C ILE A 352 0.44 4.64 5.64
N SER A 353 1.63 4.64 5.07
CA SER A 353 2.05 3.62 4.10
C SER A 353 2.45 2.32 4.79
N GLY A 354 1.98 1.20 4.26
CA GLY A 354 2.59 -0.11 4.51
C GLY A 354 3.98 -0.16 3.90
N LEU A 355 4.87 -0.94 4.52
CA LEU A 355 6.20 -1.21 3.99
C LEU A 355 6.31 -2.67 3.57
N MET A 356 6.84 -2.87 2.38
CA MET A 356 6.92 -4.19 1.77
C MET A 356 8.35 -4.65 1.49
N GLY A 357 9.34 -4.05 2.17
CA GLY A 357 10.75 -4.35 1.97
C GLY A 357 11.58 -4.33 3.25
N ARG A 358 12.89 -4.50 3.09
CA ARG A 358 13.88 -4.43 4.18
C ARG A 358 14.23 -2.99 4.56
N ASN A 359 14.06 -2.04 3.63
CA ASN A 359 14.27 -0.62 3.91
C ASN A 359 13.01 -0.06 4.58
N THR A 360 13.23 0.70 5.61
CA THR A 360 12.19 0.98 6.60
C THR A 360 11.69 2.43 6.58
N VAL A 361 11.82 3.14 5.45
CA VAL A 361 11.26 4.50 5.36
C VAL A 361 9.75 4.47 5.30
N ARG A 362 9.14 5.02 6.32
CA ARG A 362 7.69 5.22 6.40
C ARG A 362 7.29 6.60 5.95
N HIS A 363 6.10 6.68 5.36
CA HIS A 363 5.44 7.96 5.09
C HIS A 363 4.05 7.94 5.71
N ALA A 364 3.73 9.02 6.41
CA ALA A 364 2.40 9.25 6.95
C ALA A 364 1.90 10.64 6.55
N MET A 365 0.59 10.75 6.46
CA MET A 365 -0.09 11.96 6.06
C MET A 365 -0.88 12.52 7.23
N LYS A 366 -0.84 13.81 7.43
CA LYS A 366 -1.79 14.51 8.29
C LYS A 366 -2.97 15.01 7.47
N SER A 367 -4.11 15.15 8.11
CA SER A 367 -5.36 15.64 7.50
C SER A 367 -5.25 17.05 6.88
N ASN A 368 -4.22 17.82 7.26
CA ASN A 368 -3.91 19.12 6.68
C ASN A 368 -3.07 19.05 5.39
N GLY A 369 -2.89 17.89 4.80
CA GLY A 369 -2.14 17.69 3.54
C GLY A 369 -0.61 17.74 3.70
N THR A 370 -0.07 17.68 4.92
CA THR A 370 1.37 17.55 5.14
C THR A 370 1.80 16.10 5.14
N MET A 371 2.94 15.81 4.54
CA MET A 371 3.57 14.49 4.49
C MET A 371 4.77 14.44 5.42
N TRP A 372 4.94 13.34 6.13
CA TRP A 372 6.01 13.10 7.07
C TRP A 372 6.70 11.78 6.77
N ALA A 373 8.02 11.73 6.96
CA ALA A 373 8.83 10.54 6.69
C ALA A 373 9.80 10.25 7.84
N TRP A 374 10.10 8.96 8.06
CA TRP A 374 11.11 8.50 9.01
C TRP A 374 11.57 7.08 8.67
N GLY A 375 12.63 6.61 9.31
CA GLY A 375 13.27 5.31 9.08
C GLY A 375 14.55 5.41 8.28
N GLN A 376 15.00 4.29 7.72
CA GLN A 376 16.25 4.17 6.95
C GLN A 376 16.17 4.92 5.62
N ASN A 377 17.10 5.84 5.36
CA ASN A 377 17.07 6.75 4.21
C ASN A 377 18.27 6.62 3.23
N ASN A 378 18.94 5.50 3.17
CA ASN A 378 20.15 5.29 2.34
C ASN A 378 19.96 5.62 0.85
N TYR A 379 18.73 5.58 0.35
CA TYR A 379 18.40 5.81 -1.06
C TYR A 379 17.72 7.17 -1.30
N GLY A 380 17.61 8.03 -0.27
CA GLY A 380 16.88 9.29 -0.35
C GLY A 380 15.36 9.10 -0.40
N SER A 381 14.87 7.91 -0.06
CA SER A 381 13.45 7.56 -0.13
C SER A 381 12.58 8.28 0.93
N ALA A 382 13.17 8.95 1.91
CA ALA A 382 12.43 9.85 2.80
C ALA A 382 11.96 11.15 2.10
N GLY A 383 12.60 11.55 1.00
CA GLY A 383 12.24 12.79 0.29
C GLY A 383 12.72 14.08 0.98
N LEU A 384 13.71 13.98 1.86
CA LEU A 384 14.19 15.07 2.74
C LEU A 384 15.48 15.73 2.24
N ASN A 385 15.81 15.55 0.96
CA ASN A 385 17.01 16.09 0.30
C ASN A 385 18.35 15.68 0.94
N ASN A 386 18.36 14.53 1.60
CA ASN A 386 19.57 13.93 2.20
C ASN A 386 19.44 12.39 2.22
N LEU A 387 20.47 11.71 2.75
CA LEU A 387 20.52 10.27 2.91
C LEU A 387 20.60 9.83 4.39
N THR A 388 20.24 10.71 5.32
CA THR A 388 20.31 10.44 6.76
C THR A 388 19.08 9.68 7.22
N ASP A 389 19.28 8.67 8.08
CA ASP A 389 18.19 7.94 8.76
C ASP A 389 17.51 8.84 9.80
N PHE A 390 16.21 8.67 9.96
CA PHE A 390 15.40 9.45 10.91
C PHE A 390 14.68 8.51 11.87
N SER A 391 14.83 8.72 13.17
CA SER A 391 14.17 7.95 14.23
C SER A 391 12.80 8.51 14.64
N SER A 392 12.44 9.70 14.14
CA SER A 392 11.18 10.37 14.43
C SER A 392 10.58 10.96 13.14
N PRO A 393 9.25 11.10 13.05
CA PRO A 393 8.60 11.73 11.91
C PRO A 393 9.18 13.12 11.62
N THR A 394 9.66 13.33 10.40
CA THR A 394 10.19 14.60 9.89
C THR A 394 9.36 15.02 8.68
N GLN A 395 8.94 16.29 8.63
CA GLN A 395 8.08 16.76 7.55
C GLN A 395 8.82 16.82 6.21
N VAL A 396 8.25 16.19 5.21
CA VAL A 396 8.71 16.30 3.80
C VAL A 396 8.27 17.67 3.27
N PRO A 397 9.16 18.42 2.59
CA PRO A 397 8.82 19.74 2.09
C PRO A 397 7.59 19.77 1.18
N GLY A 398 6.75 20.75 1.36
CA GLY A 398 5.53 20.99 0.61
C GLY A 398 4.26 20.57 1.35
N THR A 399 3.15 21.02 0.81
CA THR A 399 1.78 20.78 1.29
C THR A 399 0.92 20.24 0.15
N ASN A 400 -0.36 20.00 0.44
CA ASN A 400 -1.35 19.46 -0.53
C ASN A 400 -1.01 18.07 -1.05
N TRP A 401 -0.30 17.28 -0.25
CA TRP A 401 -0.12 15.88 -0.56
C TRP A 401 -1.45 15.13 -0.41
N ASN A 402 -1.71 14.18 -1.31
CA ASN A 402 -2.93 13.38 -1.27
C ASN A 402 -2.99 12.54 0.01
N VAL A 403 -3.86 12.93 0.92
CA VAL A 403 -3.99 12.33 2.26
C VAL A 403 -4.41 10.86 2.21
N LYS A 404 -5.20 10.47 1.22
CA LYS A 404 -5.69 9.10 1.06
C LYS A 404 -4.65 8.14 0.47
N ASN A 405 -3.62 8.66 -0.19
CA ASN A 405 -2.63 7.84 -0.89
C ASN A 405 -1.20 8.15 -0.40
N PRO A 406 -0.83 7.72 0.81
CA PRO A 406 0.53 7.90 1.32
C PRO A 406 1.52 7.13 0.45
N PRO A 407 2.73 7.66 0.21
CA PRO A 407 3.74 7.04 -0.64
C PRO A 407 4.08 5.63 -0.20
N ARG A 408 4.02 4.68 -1.13
CA ARG A 408 4.38 3.27 -0.93
C ARG A 408 5.71 2.96 -1.63
N GLY A 409 6.24 1.77 -1.39
CA GLY A 409 7.47 1.27 -1.99
C GLY A 409 8.64 1.23 -0.99
N ASP A 410 9.78 0.68 -1.42
CA ASP A 410 10.98 0.54 -0.59
C ASP A 410 12.03 1.59 -0.96
N ARG A 411 12.80 1.36 -2.03
CA ARG A 411 13.87 2.26 -2.47
C ARG A 411 13.35 3.42 -3.32
N VAL A 412 12.26 3.22 -4.01
CA VAL A 412 11.55 4.24 -4.79
C VAL A 412 10.22 4.53 -4.11
N LYS A 413 9.88 5.79 -4.05
CA LYS A 413 8.60 6.28 -3.54
C LYS A 413 7.89 7.06 -4.63
N THR A 414 6.58 6.96 -4.64
CA THR A 414 5.70 7.76 -5.47
C THR A 414 4.59 8.36 -4.62
N GLY A 415 4.17 9.56 -4.96
CA GLY A 415 3.06 10.24 -4.28
C GLY A 415 2.39 11.22 -5.22
N THR A 416 1.19 11.64 -4.88
CA THR A 416 0.44 12.64 -5.63
C THR A 416 0.15 13.85 -4.77
N LYS A 417 0.09 15.02 -5.38
CA LYS A 417 -0.43 16.24 -4.76
C LYS A 417 -1.81 16.52 -5.32
N GLU A 418 -2.70 16.89 -4.43
CA GLU A 418 -3.96 17.52 -4.81
C GLU A 418 -3.64 18.94 -5.27
N ASP A 419 -4.24 19.37 -6.38
CA ASP A 419 -4.17 20.78 -6.75
C ASP A 419 -4.87 21.58 -5.64
N PRO A 420 -4.24 22.59 -5.03
CA PRO A 420 -4.97 23.52 -4.21
C PRO A 420 -6.06 24.06 -5.13
N ALA A 421 -7.31 23.79 -4.82
CA ALA A 421 -8.48 24.21 -5.55
C ALA A 421 -8.20 25.52 -6.22
N GLY A 422 -8.22 25.53 -7.55
CA GLY A 422 -7.84 26.71 -8.31
C GLY A 422 -8.55 27.90 -7.73
N GLY A 423 -7.77 28.82 -7.13
CA GLY A 423 -8.24 30.06 -6.61
C GLY A 423 -8.71 30.95 -7.75
#